data_f50413ad87d178b1aab96cbf672cc5c0
#
_entry.id   f50413ad87d178b1aab96cbf672cc5c0
#
_cell.length_a   1.000
_cell.length_b   1.000
_cell.length_c   1.000
_cell.angle_alpha   90.00
_cell.angle_beta   90.00
_cell.angle_gamma   90.00
#
_symmetry.space_group_name_H-M   'P 1'
#
loop_
_entity.id
_entity.type
_entity.pdbx_description
1 polymer ?
#
loop_
_entity_poly.entity_id
_entity_poly.type
_entity_poly.pdbx_seq_one_letter_code
_entity_poly.pdbx_strand_id
1 'polypeptide(L)'
;MISFPSDAKNVFEGGKTGDAKKDAVLADSSLAVNAVDEAIFKGSTGTKALGYYNTEKALSSSITYVQGYIDDNDTWIGVTRYFNREVTFSDEGQAYVTYCSDESKSYIKNKKTGKVDRSASTADSYVLYHTKLAKNAAGVWQTTDIASTRGDKACQP
;
A
#
# COMPACT_ATOMS: atom_id res chain seq x y z
N MET A 1 -10.00 6.97 11.68
CA MET A 1 -8.87 6.08 12.04
C MET A 1 -8.92 4.82 11.20
N ILE A 2 -7.78 4.43 10.65
CA ILE A 2 -7.66 3.21 9.84
C ILE A 2 -7.60 2.00 10.78
N SER A 3 -8.40 0.98 10.48
CA SER A 3 -8.46 -0.24 11.30
C SER A 3 -8.24 -1.50 10.47
N PHE A 4 -7.54 -2.46 11.05
CA PHE A 4 -7.27 -3.77 10.47
C PHE A 4 -7.88 -4.87 11.34
N PRO A 5 -8.30 -6.00 10.73
CA PRO A 5 -8.62 -7.18 11.51
C PRO A 5 -7.37 -7.73 12.20
N SER A 6 -7.57 -8.54 13.24
CA SER A 6 -6.47 -9.06 14.06
C SER A 6 -5.53 -10.03 13.33
N ASP A 7 -5.97 -10.61 12.22
CA ASP A 7 -5.24 -11.61 11.45
C ASP A 7 -4.50 -11.04 10.22
N ALA A 8 -4.47 -9.71 10.06
CA ALA A 8 -3.76 -9.06 8.96
C ALA A 8 -2.89 -7.92 9.49
N LYS A 9 -1.69 -7.79 8.93
CA LYS A 9 -0.73 -6.78 9.39
C LYS A 9 0.16 -6.32 8.24
N ASN A 10 0.40 -5.01 8.15
CA ASN A 10 1.47 -4.42 7.36
C ASN A 10 2.63 -4.02 8.26
N VAL A 11 3.85 -4.31 7.81
CA VAL A 11 5.09 -3.91 8.48
C VAL A 11 5.88 -3.00 7.54
N PHE A 12 6.16 -1.78 7.98
CA PHE A 12 6.91 -0.80 7.20
C PHE A 12 8.30 -0.62 7.81
N GLU A 13 9.33 -0.94 7.03
CA GLU A 13 10.72 -0.79 7.45
C GLU A 13 11.26 0.59 7.05
N GLY A 14 12.28 1.06 7.75
CA GLY A 14 13.04 2.23 7.34
C GLY A 14 12.31 3.57 7.49
N GLY A 15 11.31 3.67 8.37
CA GLY A 15 10.54 4.90 8.57
C GLY A 15 11.28 6.05 9.24
N LYS A 16 12.49 5.82 9.75
CA LYS A 16 13.34 6.81 10.42
C LYS A 16 14.63 6.97 9.64
N THR A 17 14.71 8.03 8.82
CA THR A 17 15.86 8.30 7.95
C THR A 17 16.87 9.27 8.55
N GLY A 18 16.49 9.98 9.63
CA GLY A 18 17.26 11.11 10.16
C GLY A 18 16.87 12.46 9.54
N ASP A 19 16.01 12.45 8.52
CA ASP A 19 15.47 13.65 7.87
C ASP A 19 13.97 13.74 8.18
N ALA A 20 13.58 14.72 8.97
CA ALA A 20 12.20 14.88 9.44
C ALA A 20 11.19 15.03 8.29
N LYS A 21 11.58 15.70 7.20
CA LYS A 21 10.72 15.88 6.03
C LYS A 21 10.48 14.56 5.30
N LYS A 22 11.53 13.77 5.10
CA LYS A 22 11.40 12.43 4.51
C LYS A 22 10.59 11.50 5.39
N ASP A 23 10.80 11.55 6.70
CA ASP A 23 10.06 10.72 7.66
C ASP A 23 8.56 11.03 7.63
N ALA A 24 8.18 12.30 7.48
CA ALA A 24 6.79 12.70 7.32
C ALA A 24 6.16 12.12 6.04
N VAL A 25 6.89 12.16 4.93
CA VAL A 25 6.45 11.56 3.66
C VAL A 25 6.25 10.05 3.82
N LEU A 26 7.20 9.36 4.44
CA LEU A 26 7.12 7.91 4.66
C LEU A 26 5.94 7.54 5.57
N ALA A 27 5.67 8.33 6.60
CA ALA A 27 4.53 8.10 7.50
C ALA A 27 3.21 8.20 6.73
N ASP A 28 3.02 9.23 5.93
CA ASP A 28 1.80 9.41 5.14
C ASP A 28 1.69 8.41 4.00
N SER A 29 2.80 8.01 3.39
CA SER A 29 2.84 6.91 2.42
C SER A 29 2.32 5.61 3.02
N SER A 30 2.74 5.29 4.24
CA SER A 30 2.25 4.10 4.97
C SER A 30 0.75 4.17 5.22
N LEU A 31 0.22 5.35 5.56
CA LEU A 31 -1.20 5.54 5.77
C LEU A 31 -2.00 5.37 4.48
N ALA A 32 -1.44 5.79 3.33
CA ALA A 32 -2.07 5.58 2.03
C ALA A 32 -2.19 4.08 1.70
N VAL A 33 -1.14 3.30 1.96
CA VAL A 33 -1.15 1.84 1.78
C VAL A 33 -2.19 1.20 2.71
N ASN A 34 -2.15 1.56 3.99
CA ASN A 34 -3.09 1.03 4.98
C ASN A 34 -4.54 1.38 4.65
N ALA A 35 -4.80 2.55 4.07
CA ALA A 35 -6.14 2.96 3.66
C ALA A 35 -6.68 2.07 2.54
N VAL A 36 -5.84 1.64 1.60
CA VAL A 36 -6.23 0.69 0.55
C VAL A 36 -6.60 -0.66 1.17
N ASP A 37 -5.78 -1.16 2.07
CA ASP A 37 -6.04 -2.45 2.73
C ASP A 37 -7.29 -2.41 3.61
N GLU A 38 -7.51 -1.33 4.34
CA GLU A 38 -8.74 -1.14 5.12
C GLU A 38 -9.98 -1.22 4.22
N ALA A 39 -9.93 -0.60 3.05
CA ALA A 39 -11.01 -0.65 2.07
C ALA A 39 -11.29 -2.09 1.62
N ILE A 40 -10.23 -2.90 1.41
CA ILE A 40 -10.36 -4.33 1.11
C ILE A 40 -11.05 -5.06 2.26
N PHE A 41 -10.59 -4.87 3.49
CA PHE A 41 -11.16 -5.55 4.67
C PHE A 41 -12.63 -5.19 4.89
N LYS A 42 -12.99 -3.94 4.66
CA LYS A 42 -14.38 -3.45 4.79
C LYS A 42 -15.25 -3.77 3.57
N GLY A 43 -14.64 -4.17 2.47
CA GLY A 43 -15.37 -4.42 1.22
C GLY A 43 -16.05 -3.17 0.68
N SER A 44 -15.38 -2.02 0.73
CA SER A 44 -15.92 -0.73 0.31
C SER A 44 -14.87 0.14 -0.34
N THR A 45 -15.18 0.71 -1.49
CA THR A 45 -14.34 1.72 -2.15
C THR A 45 -14.61 3.14 -1.65
N GLY A 46 -15.58 3.31 -0.75
CA GLY A 46 -16.03 4.60 -0.24
C GLY A 46 -15.56 4.92 1.18
N THR A 47 -14.53 4.24 1.70
CA THR A 47 -14.00 4.56 3.03
C THR A 47 -13.38 5.96 3.05
N LYS A 48 -13.49 6.63 4.18
CA LYS A 48 -12.98 7.99 4.34
C LYS A 48 -11.47 8.06 4.13
N ALA A 49 -10.71 7.12 4.70
CA ALA A 49 -9.26 7.11 4.61
C ALA A 49 -8.76 6.89 3.17
N LEU A 50 -9.43 6.04 2.39
CA LEU A 50 -9.03 5.76 1.02
C LEU A 50 -8.91 7.06 0.20
N GLY A 51 -9.96 7.87 0.16
CA GLY A 51 -9.97 9.12 -0.59
C GLY A 51 -9.25 10.28 0.10
N TYR A 52 -8.90 10.14 1.38
CA TYR A 52 -8.11 11.14 2.08
C TYR A 52 -6.62 11.02 1.77
N TYR A 53 -6.07 9.80 1.75
CA TYR A 53 -4.63 9.58 1.54
C TYR A 53 -4.26 9.27 0.09
N ASN A 54 -5.23 8.93 -0.75
CA ASN A 54 -5.03 8.64 -2.17
C ASN A 54 -5.91 9.56 -3.00
N THR A 55 -5.33 10.23 -3.98
CA THR A 55 -6.04 11.20 -4.86
C THR A 55 -5.63 10.96 -6.31
N GLU A 56 -6.33 11.59 -7.23
CA GLU A 56 -6.02 11.57 -8.67
C GLU A 56 -5.88 10.13 -9.20
N LYS A 57 -4.84 9.83 -9.96
CA LYS A 57 -4.60 8.52 -10.56
C LYS A 57 -4.42 7.41 -9.53
N ALA A 58 -3.80 7.72 -8.37
CA ALA A 58 -3.63 6.76 -7.29
C ALA A 58 -4.99 6.34 -6.71
N LEU A 59 -5.92 7.26 -6.55
CA LEU A 59 -7.26 6.92 -6.08
C LEU A 59 -7.99 6.05 -7.10
N SER A 60 -7.97 6.42 -8.38
CA SER A 60 -8.60 5.61 -9.44
C SER A 60 -8.05 4.20 -9.49
N SER A 61 -6.73 4.05 -9.43
CA SER A 61 -6.07 2.74 -9.42
C SER A 61 -6.44 1.93 -8.18
N SER A 62 -6.49 2.58 -7.02
CA SER A 62 -6.83 1.94 -5.75
C SER A 62 -8.29 1.47 -5.74
N ILE A 63 -9.21 2.26 -6.26
CA ILE A 63 -10.62 1.87 -6.38
C ILE A 63 -10.75 0.61 -7.24
N THR A 64 -10.08 0.57 -8.40
CA THR A 64 -10.09 -0.61 -9.28
C THR A 64 -9.51 -1.83 -8.57
N TYR A 65 -8.42 -1.67 -7.85
CA TYR A 65 -7.77 -2.75 -7.11
C TYR A 65 -8.68 -3.30 -6.00
N VAL A 66 -9.25 -2.43 -5.19
CA VAL A 66 -10.18 -2.82 -4.11
C VAL A 66 -11.43 -3.48 -4.68
N GLN A 67 -11.97 -2.95 -5.80
CA GLN A 67 -13.16 -3.52 -6.44
C GLN A 67 -12.94 -4.95 -6.89
N GLY A 68 -11.73 -5.29 -7.35
CA GLY A 68 -11.37 -6.67 -7.69
C GLY A 68 -11.55 -7.63 -6.51
N TYR A 69 -11.11 -7.24 -5.33
CA TYR A 69 -11.34 -8.02 -4.10
C TYR A 69 -12.84 -8.14 -3.77
N ILE A 70 -13.59 -7.05 -3.91
CA ILE A 70 -15.03 -7.04 -3.63
C ILE A 70 -15.74 -8.00 -4.57
N ASP A 71 -15.46 -7.94 -5.86
CA ASP A 71 -16.10 -8.77 -6.88
C ASP A 71 -15.85 -10.26 -6.65
N ASP A 72 -14.64 -10.61 -6.20
CA ASP A 72 -14.25 -11.99 -5.92
C ASP A 72 -14.64 -12.46 -4.51
N ASN A 73 -15.21 -11.59 -3.68
CA ASN A 73 -15.46 -11.83 -2.26
C ASN A 73 -14.18 -12.19 -1.49
N ASP A 74 -13.08 -11.56 -1.84
CA ASP A 74 -11.78 -11.84 -1.26
C ASP A 74 -11.38 -10.78 -0.24
N THR A 75 -10.54 -11.21 0.69
CA THR A 75 -9.74 -10.41 1.60
C THR A 75 -8.35 -11.02 1.68
N TRP A 76 -7.51 -10.55 2.57
CA TRP A 76 -6.24 -11.20 2.81
C TRP A 76 -5.95 -11.27 4.30
N ILE A 77 -5.11 -12.23 4.67
CA ILE A 77 -4.61 -12.48 6.03
C ILE A 77 -3.10 -12.63 6.00
N GLY A 78 -2.48 -12.54 7.15
CA GLY A 78 -1.05 -12.71 7.29
C GLY A 78 -0.31 -11.40 7.39
N VAL A 79 0.90 -11.34 6.86
CA VAL A 79 1.80 -10.19 6.99
C VAL A 79 2.33 -9.78 5.62
N THR A 80 2.19 -8.50 5.29
CA THR A 80 2.89 -7.89 4.16
C THR A 80 3.99 -6.98 4.71
N ARG A 81 5.20 -7.16 4.23
CA ARG A 81 6.36 -6.36 4.63
C ARG A 81 6.71 -5.38 3.51
N TYR A 82 6.91 -4.12 3.88
CA TYR A 82 7.35 -3.06 2.97
C TYR A 82 8.78 -2.65 3.35
N PHE A 83 9.69 -2.68 2.38
CA PHE A 83 11.11 -2.48 2.61
C PHE A 83 11.77 -1.70 1.47
N ASN A 84 13.04 -1.32 1.63
CA ASN A 84 13.79 -0.49 0.68
C ASN A 84 13.01 0.78 0.31
N ARG A 85 12.51 1.46 1.33
CA ARG A 85 11.67 2.65 1.16
C ARG A 85 12.57 3.88 1.02
N GLU A 86 12.51 4.52 -0.13
CA GLU A 86 13.34 5.69 -0.46
C GLU A 86 12.47 6.87 -0.85
N VAL A 87 12.84 8.06 -0.36
CA VAL A 87 12.16 9.33 -0.66
C VAL A 87 13.10 10.25 -1.41
N THR A 88 12.62 10.81 -2.51
CA THR A 88 13.27 11.91 -3.21
C THR A 88 12.27 13.04 -3.40
N PHE A 89 12.76 14.28 -3.53
CA PHE A 89 11.91 15.44 -3.75
C PHE A 89 12.17 16.03 -5.13
N SER A 90 11.11 16.47 -5.81
CA SER A 90 11.24 17.24 -7.03
C SER A 90 11.52 18.73 -6.72
N ASP A 91 11.97 19.47 -7.72
CA ASP A 91 12.17 20.93 -7.61
C ASP A 91 10.86 21.68 -7.35
N GLU A 92 9.72 21.07 -7.70
CA GLU A 92 8.39 21.64 -7.51
C GLU A 92 7.77 21.30 -6.15
N GLY A 93 8.53 20.66 -5.24
CA GLY A 93 8.08 20.34 -3.90
C GLY A 93 7.23 19.08 -3.78
N GLN A 94 7.15 18.27 -4.82
CA GLN A 94 6.51 16.96 -4.77
C GLN A 94 7.49 15.91 -4.21
N ALA A 95 6.96 14.83 -3.68
CA ALA A 95 7.76 13.71 -3.21
C ALA A 95 7.56 12.49 -4.08
N TYR A 96 8.61 11.70 -4.23
CA TYR A 96 8.57 10.38 -4.86
C TYR A 96 9.00 9.37 -3.81
N VAL A 97 8.21 8.31 -3.64
CA VAL A 97 8.56 7.20 -2.75
C VAL A 97 8.59 5.93 -3.60
N THR A 98 9.74 5.27 -3.58
CA THR A 98 9.88 3.93 -4.15
C THR A 98 10.03 2.93 -3.01
N TYR A 99 9.43 1.77 -3.16
CA TYR A 99 9.53 0.71 -2.15
C TYR A 99 9.22 -0.65 -2.74
N CYS A 100 9.62 -1.67 -2.00
CA CYS A 100 9.29 -3.05 -2.28
C CYS A 100 8.23 -3.55 -1.31
N SER A 101 7.34 -4.43 -1.78
CA SER A 101 6.51 -5.23 -0.89
C SER A 101 6.91 -6.69 -0.96
N ASP A 102 6.82 -7.36 0.17
CA ASP A 102 7.01 -8.81 0.34
C ASP A 102 5.69 -9.40 0.79
N GLU A 103 5.01 -10.08 -0.13
CA GLU A 103 3.72 -10.74 0.09
C GLU A 103 3.88 -12.23 0.38
N SER A 104 5.10 -12.72 0.61
CA SER A 104 5.37 -14.16 0.78
C SER A 104 4.65 -14.78 1.99
N LYS A 105 4.24 -13.96 2.95
CA LYS A 105 3.48 -14.38 4.14
C LYS A 105 2.10 -13.75 4.22
N SER A 106 1.60 -13.28 3.08
CA SER A 106 0.26 -12.72 2.91
C SER A 106 -0.54 -13.67 2.02
N TYR A 107 -1.77 -13.96 2.40
CA TYR A 107 -2.58 -14.99 1.75
C TYR A 107 -3.99 -14.48 1.47
N ILE A 108 -4.46 -14.69 0.25
CA ILE A 108 -5.83 -14.37 -0.13
C ILE A 108 -6.78 -15.35 0.57
N LYS A 109 -7.84 -14.80 1.16
CA LYS A 109 -8.90 -15.58 1.82
C LYS A 109 -10.24 -15.22 1.21
N ASN A 110 -11.00 -16.24 0.81
CA ASN A 110 -12.36 -16.02 0.33
C ASN A 110 -13.31 -15.83 1.52
N LYS A 111 -14.05 -14.73 1.54
CA LYS A 111 -14.95 -14.38 2.65
C LYS A 111 -16.15 -15.32 2.77
N LYS A 112 -16.64 -15.87 1.65
CA LYS A 112 -17.79 -16.76 1.64
C LYS A 112 -17.45 -18.17 2.11
N THR A 113 -16.36 -18.73 1.59
CA THR A 113 -15.97 -20.12 1.84
C THR A 113 -14.99 -20.25 3.01
N GLY A 114 -14.31 -19.17 3.39
CA GLY A 114 -13.22 -19.20 4.35
C GLY A 114 -11.94 -19.84 3.83
N LYS A 115 -11.90 -20.24 2.56
CA LYS A 115 -10.73 -20.88 1.96
C LYS A 115 -9.59 -19.88 1.84
N VAL A 116 -8.40 -20.30 2.27
CA VAL A 116 -7.16 -19.53 2.19
C VAL A 116 -6.27 -20.12 1.10
N ASP A 117 -5.79 -19.28 0.21
CA ASP A 117 -4.81 -19.66 -0.80
C ASP A 117 -3.42 -19.63 -0.18
N ARG A 118 -2.85 -20.79 0.06
CA ARG A 118 -1.51 -20.97 0.64
C ARG A 118 -0.50 -21.44 -0.41
N SER A 119 -0.65 -20.97 -1.64
CA SER A 119 0.34 -21.24 -2.69
C SER A 119 1.72 -20.80 -2.24
N ALA A 120 2.74 -21.55 -2.66
CA ALA A 120 4.12 -21.24 -2.34
C ALA A 120 4.51 -19.86 -2.91
N SER A 121 5.37 -19.15 -2.19
CA SER A 121 5.92 -17.89 -2.66
C SER A 121 6.80 -18.10 -3.89
N THR A 122 6.75 -17.12 -4.80
CA THR A 122 7.56 -17.08 -6.03
C THR A 122 8.18 -15.69 -6.16
N ALA A 123 8.92 -15.47 -7.24
CA ALA A 123 9.42 -14.13 -7.58
C ALA A 123 8.28 -13.09 -7.61
N ASP A 124 7.09 -13.51 -8.03
CA ASP A 124 5.90 -12.65 -8.11
C ASP A 124 5.30 -12.28 -6.74
N SER A 125 5.79 -12.86 -5.66
CA SER A 125 5.42 -12.45 -4.30
C SER A 125 6.06 -11.11 -3.89
N TYR A 126 6.97 -10.58 -4.70
CA TYR A 126 7.71 -9.34 -4.45
C TYR A 126 7.37 -8.32 -5.52
N VAL A 127 7.00 -7.11 -5.09
CA VAL A 127 6.51 -6.06 -5.99
C VAL A 127 7.30 -4.77 -5.76
N LEU A 128 7.76 -4.15 -6.85
CA LEU A 128 8.36 -2.82 -6.82
C LEU A 128 7.26 -1.78 -7.06
N TYR A 129 7.22 -0.75 -6.22
CA TYR A 129 6.29 0.36 -6.35
C TYR A 129 7.03 1.68 -6.59
N HIS A 130 6.50 2.47 -7.50
CA HIS A 130 6.87 3.87 -7.72
C HIS A 130 5.65 4.73 -7.43
N THR A 131 5.77 5.66 -6.50
CA THR A 131 4.66 6.53 -6.11
C THR A 131 5.08 8.00 -6.15
N LYS A 132 4.10 8.86 -6.37
CA LYS A 132 4.24 10.31 -6.33
C LYS A 132 3.27 10.84 -5.28
N LEU A 133 3.74 11.75 -4.45
CA LEU A 133 2.94 12.37 -3.39
C LEU A 133 2.99 13.89 -3.50
N ALA A 134 1.88 14.52 -3.16
CA ALA A 134 1.78 15.98 -3.06
C ALA A 134 1.22 16.35 -1.69
N LYS A 135 1.75 17.40 -1.10
CA LYS A 135 1.33 17.88 0.22
C LYS A 135 0.08 18.74 0.07
N ASN A 136 -0.99 18.41 0.79
CA ASN A 136 -2.22 19.20 0.76
C ASN A 136 -2.13 20.43 1.69
N ALA A 137 -3.20 21.23 1.72
CA ALA A 137 -3.25 22.44 2.55
C ALA A 137 -3.18 22.13 4.06
N ALA A 138 -3.58 20.94 4.49
CA ALA A 138 -3.50 20.51 5.89
C ALA A 138 -2.11 19.96 6.27
N GLY A 139 -1.17 19.92 5.33
CA GLY A 139 0.18 19.40 5.58
C GLY A 139 0.33 17.90 5.42
N VAL A 140 -0.67 17.22 4.85
CA VAL A 140 -0.64 15.78 4.63
C VAL A 140 -0.12 15.46 3.24
N TRP A 141 0.80 14.50 3.15
CA TRP A 141 1.30 13.99 1.88
C TRP A 141 0.32 12.95 1.33
N GLN A 142 -0.37 13.31 0.27
CA GLN A 142 -1.33 12.42 -0.40
C GLN A 142 -0.64 11.73 -1.59
N THR A 143 -0.85 10.44 -1.75
CA THR A 143 -0.37 9.70 -2.92
C THR A 143 -1.25 10.06 -4.11
N THR A 144 -0.64 10.60 -5.16
CA THR A 144 -1.34 11.09 -6.36
C THR A 144 -1.16 10.17 -7.56
N ASP A 145 -0.09 9.40 -7.59
CA ASP A 145 0.17 8.43 -8.66
C ASP A 145 0.89 7.20 -8.09
N ILE A 146 0.62 6.06 -8.68
CA ILE A 146 1.21 4.78 -8.27
C ILE A 146 1.38 3.89 -9.50
N ALA A 147 2.56 3.28 -9.61
CA ALA A 147 2.86 2.26 -10.60
C ALA A 147 3.57 1.10 -9.92
N SER A 148 3.32 -0.12 -10.37
CA SER A 148 3.92 -1.31 -9.78
C SER A 148 4.47 -2.25 -10.83
N THR A 149 5.53 -2.99 -10.46
CA THR A 149 6.13 -4.06 -11.26
C THR A 149 6.26 -5.29 -10.39
N ARG A 150 5.40 -6.26 -10.63
CA ARG A 150 5.40 -7.53 -9.89
C ARG A 150 6.55 -8.40 -10.38
N GLY A 151 7.28 -8.99 -9.44
CA GLY A 151 8.42 -9.86 -9.76
C GLY A 151 9.69 -9.12 -10.13
N ASP A 152 9.76 -7.80 -9.88
CA ASP A 152 10.93 -7.01 -10.22
C ASP A 152 12.18 -7.49 -9.49
N LYS A 153 13.31 -7.50 -10.20
CA LYS A 153 14.60 -7.96 -9.68
C LYS A 153 15.07 -7.16 -8.45
N ALA A 154 14.73 -5.88 -8.39
CA ALA A 154 15.16 -4.99 -7.30
C ALA A 154 14.59 -5.40 -5.94
N CYS A 155 13.50 -6.19 -5.91
CA CYS A 155 12.80 -6.57 -4.70
C CYS A 155 12.98 -8.03 -4.29
N GLN A 156 13.72 -8.82 -5.05
CA GLN A 156 13.93 -10.24 -4.73
C GLN A 156 14.82 -10.42 -3.51
N PRO A 157 14.60 -11.48 -2.71
CA PRO A 157 15.41 -11.77 -1.52
C PRO A 157 16.84 -12.17 -1.84
#